data_86e8dcc071883d3bd554bd7bd0255071
#
_entry.id   86e8dcc071883d3bd554bd7bd0255071
#
_cell.length_a   1.000
_cell.length_b   1.000
_cell.length_c   1.000
_cell.angle_alpha   90.00
_cell.angle_beta   90.00
_cell.angle_gamma   90.00
#
_symmetry.space_group_name_H-M   'P 1'
#
loop_
_entity.id
_entity.type
_entity.pdbx_description
1 polymer ?
#
loop_
_entity_poly.entity_id
_entity_poly.type
_entity_poly.pdbx_seq_one_letter_code
_entity_poly.pdbx_strand_id
1 'polypeptide(L)'
;YPGYTAQVKKAYRVQIVGLLTEQAQHLERFYAKNGTFIDASGVSAGDDRYRISVALNPQDFRLLATPVAGSIMDGDACGEFSLTSTGARSNPGAAPEISRQACWGQ
;
A
#
# COMPACT_ATOMS: atom_id res chain seq x y z
N TYR A 1 16.18 -20.34 5.71
CA TYR A 1 15.00 -20.99 6.34
C TYR A 1 13.75 -20.54 5.63
N PRO A 2 13.02 -21.46 4.99
CA PRO A 2 11.75 -21.06 4.34
C PRO A 2 10.74 -20.47 5.33
N GLY A 3 10.62 -21.03 6.53
CA GLY A 3 9.70 -20.51 7.54
C GLY A 3 10.08 -19.13 8.04
N TYR A 4 11.37 -18.89 8.22
CA TYR A 4 11.86 -17.58 8.64
C TYR A 4 11.59 -16.53 7.60
N THR A 5 11.87 -16.83 6.32
CA THR A 5 11.63 -15.92 5.22
C THR A 5 10.14 -15.57 5.09
N ALA A 6 9.26 -16.55 5.24
CA ALA A 6 7.82 -16.32 5.18
C ALA A 6 7.36 -15.40 6.29
N GLN A 7 7.89 -15.55 7.50
CA GLN A 7 7.53 -14.68 8.62
C GLN A 7 8.03 -13.26 8.43
N VAL A 8 9.25 -13.10 7.90
CA VAL A 8 9.80 -11.78 7.60
C VAL A 8 8.96 -11.07 6.55
N LYS A 9 8.58 -11.77 5.48
CA LYS A 9 7.71 -11.18 4.44
C LYS A 9 6.35 -10.79 5.01
N LYS A 10 5.78 -11.60 5.89
CA LYS A 10 4.52 -11.28 6.53
C LYS A 10 4.63 -10.00 7.37
N ALA A 11 5.73 -9.82 8.08
CA ALA A 11 5.98 -8.61 8.86
C ALA A 11 6.06 -7.38 7.94
N TYR A 12 6.71 -7.48 6.80
CA TYR A 12 6.78 -6.38 5.85
C TYR A 12 5.44 -6.05 5.22
N ARG A 13 4.58 -7.07 5.00
CA ARG A 13 3.20 -6.82 4.54
C ARG A 13 2.42 -6.01 5.58
N VAL A 14 2.56 -6.34 6.85
CA VAL A 14 1.91 -5.59 7.93
C VAL A 14 2.41 -4.16 7.95
N GLN A 15 3.71 -3.95 7.78
CA GLN A 15 4.30 -2.62 7.78
C GLN A 15 3.78 -1.77 6.62
N ILE A 16 3.69 -2.33 5.41
CA ILE A 16 3.22 -1.53 4.27
C ILE A 16 1.73 -1.22 4.38
N VAL A 17 0.93 -2.14 4.92
CA VAL A 17 -0.49 -1.88 5.18
C VAL A 17 -0.63 -0.71 6.16
N GLY A 18 0.16 -0.71 7.24
CA GLY A 18 0.16 0.38 8.21
C GLY A 18 0.56 1.71 7.57
N LEU A 19 1.61 1.69 6.76
CA LEU A 19 2.07 2.91 6.10
C LEU A 19 1.03 3.45 5.12
N LEU A 20 0.40 2.58 4.32
CA LEU A 20 -0.67 3.01 3.41
C LEU A 20 -1.85 3.60 4.17
N THR A 21 -2.22 2.99 5.30
CA THR A 21 -3.30 3.49 6.14
C THR A 21 -2.98 4.89 6.68
N GLU A 22 -1.73 5.11 7.12
CA GLU A 22 -1.29 6.43 7.57
C GLU A 22 -1.37 7.47 6.45
N GLN A 23 -0.94 7.09 5.24
CA GLN A 23 -0.98 8.01 4.11
C GLN A 23 -2.43 8.34 3.72
N ALA A 24 -3.32 7.35 3.78
CA ALA A 24 -4.75 7.60 3.53
C ALA A 24 -5.32 8.59 4.53
N GLN A 25 -4.98 8.45 5.81
CA GLN A 25 -5.43 9.38 6.85
C GLN A 25 -4.89 10.79 6.60
N HIS A 26 -3.64 10.90 6.19
CA HIS A 26 -3.04 12.19 5.84
C HIS A 26 -3.81 12.86 4.71
N LEU A 27 -4.16 12.11 3.67
CA LEU A 27 -4.93 12.64 2.54
C LEU A 27 -6.35 13.03 2.97
N GLU A 28 -6.99 12.24 3.82
CA GLU A 28 -8.31 12.57 4.34
C GLU A 28 -8.29 13.89 5.12
N ARG A 29 -7.27 14.12 5.93
CA ARG A 29 -7.12 15.39 6.67
C ARG A 29 -6.90 16.55 5.70
N PHE A 30 -6.13 16.35 4.65
CA PHE A 30 -5.94 17.36 3.62
C PHE A 30 -7.27 17.72 2.95
N TYR A 31 -8.07 16.72 2.60
CA TYR A 31 -9.38 16.93 1.97
C TYR A 31 -10.33 17.68 2.90
N ALA A 32 -10.35 17.32 4.18
CA ALA A 32 -11.21 17.99 5.16
C ALA A 32 -10.88 19.48 5.26
N LYS A 33 -9.62 19.85 5.05
CA LYS A 33 -9.17 21.22 5.15
C LYS A 33 -9.32 22.01 3.85
N ASN A 34 -9.15 21.33 2.71
CA ASN A 34 -9.06 22.00 1.41
C ASN A 34 -10.21 21.70 0.45
N GLY A 35 -11.05 20.72 0.75
CA GLY A 35 -12.17 20.32 -0.08
C GLY A 35 -11.79 19.60 -1.37
N THR A 36 -10.54 19.24 -1.52
CA THR A 36 -10.03 18.52 -2.69
C THR A 36 -8.76 17.77 -2.31
N PHE A 37 -8.46 16.71 -3.06
CA PHE A 37 -7.16 16.01 -2.92
C PHE A 37 -6.09 16.59 -3.84
N ILE A 38 -6.47 17.43 -4.79
CA ILE A 38 -5.51 18.02 -5.72
C ILE A 38 -4.48 18.86 -4.95
N ASP A 39 -3.21 18.71 -5.31
CA ASP A 39 -2.06 19.37 -4.70
C ASP A 39 -1.73 18.88 -3.28
N ALA A 40 -2.33 17.77 -2.84
CA ALA A 40 -1.93 17.16 -1.57
C ALA A 40 -0.44 16.78 -1.63
N SER A 41 0.27 17.04 -0.56
CA SER A 41 1.70 16.76 -0.46
C SER A 41 2.00 16.05 0.85
N GLY A 42 3.27 15.65 1.03
CA GLY A 42 3.69 14.99 2.25
C GLY A 42 3.37 13.50 2.29
N VAL A 43 2.91 12.92 1.16
CA VAL A 43 2.70 11.47 1.08
C VAL A 43 4.06 10.79 1.00
N SER A 44 4.24 9.73 1.81
CA SER A 44 5.48 8.97 1.81
C SER A 44 5.75 8.33 0.45
N ALA A 45 7.01 8.33 0.03
CA ALA A 45 7.42 7.63 -1.20
C ALA A 45 7.63 6.13 -0.97
N GLY A 46 7.52 5.66 0.28
CA GLY A 46 7.70 4.26 0.62
C GLY A 46 8.95 4.02 1.44
N ASP A 47 9.46 2.80 1.37
CA ASP A 47 10.66 2.41 2.10
C ASP A 47 11.59 1.60 1.18
N ASP A 48 12.53 0.85 1.76
CA ASP A 48 13.48 0.06 0.97
C ASP A 48 12.83 -1.14 0.27
N ARG A 49 11.64 -1.53 0.67
CA ARG A 49 10.96 -2.73 0.17
C ARG A 49 9.77 -2.42 -0.72
N TYR A 50 9.12 -1.29 -0.52
CA TYR A 50 7.95 -0.86 -1.30
C TYR A 50 8.08 0.60 -1.70
N ARG A 51 7.73 0.89 -2.93
CA ARG A 51 7.63 2.27 -3.42
C ARG A 51 6.17 2.65 -3.48
N ILE A 52 5.82 3.80 -2.90
CA ILE A 52 4.44 4.29 -2.90
C ILE A 52 4.28 5.34 -3.97
N SER A 53 3.27 5.17 -4.81
CA SER A 53 2.82 6.20 -5.74
C SER A 53 1.38 6.57 -5.40
N VAL A 54 0.97 7.77 -5.76
CA VAL A 54 -0.37 8.27 -5.47
C VAL A 54 -0.94 8.93 -6.70
N ALA A 55 -2.20 8.61 -7.01
CA ALA A 55 -2.98 9.29 -8.04
C ALA A 55 -4.02 10.14 -7.33
N LEU A 56 -4.00 11.45 -7.57
CA LEU A 56 -4.88 12.41 -6.91
C LEU A 56 -5.89 12.97 -7.91
N ASN A 57 -7.16 12.91 -7.53
CA ASN A 57 -8.26 13.55 -8.25
C ASN A 57 -8.95 14.52 -7.29
N PRO A 58 -9.82 15.43 -7.79
CA PRO A 58 -10.45 16.38 -6.86
C PRO A 58 -11.24 15.72 -5.73
N GLN A 59 -11.88 14.58 -5.98
CA GLN A 59 -12.79 13.94 -5.04
C GLN A 59 -12.32 12.57 -4.58
N ASP A 60 -11.21 12.06 -5.11
CA ASP A 60 -10.74 10.73 -4.74
C ASP A 60 -9.21 10.61 -4.90
N PHE A 61 -8.67 9.53 -4.36
CA PHE A 61 -7.26 9.20 -4.54
C PHE A 61 -7.08 7.69 -4.62
N ARG A 62 -5.93 7.28 -5.12
CA ARG A 62 -5.50 5.88 -5.10
C ARG A 62 -4.03 5.85 -4.68
N LEU A 63 -3.75 5.08 -3.65
CA LEU A 63 -2.38 4.78 -3.20
C LEU A 63 -1.99 3.40 -3.72
N LEU A 64 -0.77 3.29 -4.23
CA LEU A 64 -0.26 2.04 -4.77
C LEU A 64 1.15 1.80 -4.22
N ALA A 65 1.34 0.69 -3.53
CA ALA A 65 2.65 0.27 -3.05
C ALA A 65 3.15 -0.87 -3.93
N THR A 66 4.30 -0.67 -4.55
CA THR A 66 4.90 -1.62 -5.49
C THR A 66 6.19 -2.17 -4.90
N PRO A 67 6.37 -3.51 -4.86
CA PRO A 67 7.63 -4.07 -4.38
C PRO A 67 8.83 -3.54 -5.16
N VAL A 68 9.87 -3.14 -4.44
CA VAL A 68 11.08 -2.65 -5.08
C VAL A 68 11.84 -3.82 -5.70
N ALA A 69 12.25 -3.66 -6.95
CA ALA A 69 13.00 -4.70 -7.67
C ALA A 69 14.27 -5.03 -6.90
N GLY A 70 14.53 -6.32 -6.69
CA GLY A 70 15.71 -6.79 -5.95
C GLY A 70 15.55 -6.79 -4.44
N SER A 71 14.46 -6.25 -3.90
CA SER A 71 14.21 -6.32 -2.46
C SER A 71 13.65 -7.69 -2.07
N ILE A 72 13.60 -7.95 -0.75
CA ILE A 72 13.04 -9.21 -0.25
C ILE A 72 11.56 -9.39 -0.65
N MET A 73 10.84 -8.30 -0.89
CA MET A 73 9.43 -8.36 -1.28
C MET A 73 9.22 -8.47 -2.79
N ASP A 74 10.28 -8.36 -3.58
CA ASP A 74 10.20 -8.58 -5.02
C ASP A 74 9.76 -10.02 -5.28
N GLY A 75 8.67 -10.19 -6.04
CA GLY A 75 8.12 -11.52 -6.32
C GLY A 75 7.27 -12.10 -5.22
N ASP A 76 6.97 -11.32 -4.16
CA ASP A 76 6.08 -11.80 -3.12
C ASP A 76 4.69 -12.09 -3.67
N ALA A 77 4.02 -13.13 -3.10
CA ALA A 77 2.72 -13.58 -3.58
C ALA A 77 1.64 -12.50 -3.54
N CYS A 78 1.74 -11.55 -2.61
CA CYS A 78 0.76 -10.45 -2.51
C CYS A 78 0.92 -9.41 -3.62
N GLY A 79 2.08 -9.33 -4.26
CA GLY A 79 2.31 -8.34 -5.30
C GLY A 79 2.19 -6.92 -4.79
N GLU A 80 1.46 -6.09 -5.51
CA GLU A 80 1.23 -4.71 -5.13
C GLU A 80 0.08 -4.59 -4.12
N PHE A 81 0.05 -3.45 -3.39
CA PHE A 81 -1.04 -3.12 -2.47
C PHE A 81 -1.68 -1.82 -2.95
N SER A 82 -2.98 -1.84 -3.20
CA SER A 82 -3.74 -0.67 -3.66
C SER A 82 -4.79 -0.30 -2.61
N LEU A 83 -4.83 0.99 -2.25
CA LEU A 83 -5.82 1.52 -1.31
C LEU A 83 -6.44 2.78 -1.90
N THR A 84 -7.77 2.80 -2.00
CA THR A 84 -8.49 3.94 -2.56
C THR A 84 -9.13 4.79 -1.46
N SER A 85 -9.61 5.97 -1.85
CA SER A 85 -10.29 6.89 -0.93
C SER A 85 -11.57 6.30 -0.33
N THR A 86 -12.18 5.33 -1.00
CA THR A 86 -13.39 4.65 -0.49
C THR A 86 -13.05 3.50 0.47
N GLY A 87 -11.76 3.26 0.71
CA GLY A 87 -11.32 2.16 1.54
C GLY A 87 -11.20 0.82 0.81
N ALA A 88 -11.34 0.82 -0.52
CA ALA A 88 -11.19 -0.40 -1.30
C ALA A 88 -9.73 -0.85 -1.30
N ARG A 89 -9.52 -2.10 -0.93
CA ARG A 89 -8.20 -2.71 -0.83
C ARG A 89 -8.06 -3.81 -1.86
N SER A 90 -6.95 -3.82 -2.57
CA SER A 90 -6.70 -4.86 -3.58
C SER A 90 -5.20 -5.11 -3.71
N ASN A 91 -4.88 -6.21 -4.38
CA ASN A 91 -3.48 -6.61 -4.59
C ASN A 91 -3.28 -6.90 -6.07
N PRO A 92 -3.08 -5.84 -6.90
CA PRO A 92 -2.76 -6.07 -8.32
C PRO A 92 -1.51 -6.93 -8.47
N GLY A 93 -1.56 -7.89 -9.36
CA GLY A 93 -0.42 -8.77 -9.60
C GLY A 93 -0.22 -9.86 -8.56
N ALA A 94 -1.17 -10.04 -7.63
CA ALA A 94 -1.06 -11.10 -6.63
C ALA A 94 -1.23 -12.46 -7.27
N ALA A 95 -0.62 -13.49 -6.66
CA ALA A 95 -0.80 -14.87 -7.06
C ALA A 95 -2.27 -15.27 -6.92
N PRO A 96 -2.83 -16.06 -7.86
CA PRO A 96 -4.26 -16.36 -7.83
C PRO A 96 -4.73 -17.08 -6.57
N GLU A 97 -3.87 -17.86 -5.93
CA GLU A 97 -4.22 -18.65 -4.75
C GLU A 97 -4.16 -17.87 -3.45
N ILE A 98 -3.63 -16.64 -3.42
CA ILE A 98 -3.54 -15.88 -2.18
C ILE A 98 -4.76 -14.96 -2.04
N SER A 99 -5.31 -14.89 -0.83
CA SER A 99 -6.47 -14.05 -0.58
C SER A 99 -6.07 -12.64 -0.20
N ARG A 100 -6.99 -11.69 -0.40
CA ARG A 100 -6.81 -10.33 0.06
C ARG A 100 -6.60 -10.30 1.58
N GLN A 101 -7.34 -11.14 2.32
CA GLN A 101 -7.21 -11.22 3.76
C GLN A 101 -5.81 -11.63 4.19
N ALA A 102 -5.19 -12.57 3.47
CA ALA A 102 -3.83 -12.98 3.78
C ALA A 102 -2.84 -11.84 3.60
N CYS A 103 -3.09 -10.95 2.64
CA CYS A 103 -2.20 -9.81 2.37
C CYS A 103 -2.48 -8.62 3.27
N TRP A 104 -3.75 -8.26 3.46
CA TRP A 104 -4.15 -7.08 4.22
C TRP A 104 -4.45 -7.35 5.69
N GLY A 105 -4.58 -8.61 6.08
CA GLY A 105 -4.86 -8.97 7.46
C GLY A 105 -6.32 -8.87 7.88
N GLN A 106 -7.20 -8.73 6.92
CA GLN A 106 -8.64 -8.56 7.22
C GLN A 106 -9.52 -9.34 6.27
#